data_6de2de8b385a0388872ee3904834ed72
#
_entry.id   6de2de8b385a0388872ee3904834ed72
#
_cell.length_a   1.000
_cell.length_b   1.000
_cell.length_c   1.000
_cell.angle_alpha   90.00
_cell.angle_beta   90.00
_cell.angle_gamma   90.00
#
_symmetry.space_group_name_H-M   'P 1'
#
loop_
_entity.id
_entity.type
_entity.pdbx_description
1 polymer ?
#
loop_
_entity_poly.entity_id
_entity_poly.type
_entity_poly.pdbx_seq_one_letter_code
_entity_poly.pdbx_strand_id
1 'polypeptide(L)'
;NFYSIDLYGDELAQPIENFKGIYRRAKKEGLRLKAHVGEWGTAKDVRTAVEELELDEVQHGIAAVSDESVIRFLADNKIRLNITPTSNILLGRVADMSMHPIGKLYRSGVDVTINSDDVLIFDSDVSKEYLRLYESQCLTAEELENIRKNGLKPIIV
;
A
#
# COMPACT_ATOMS: atom_id res chain seq x y z
N ASN A 1 19.58 8.04 12.08
CA ASN A 1 19.01 8.83 10.99
C ASN A 1 17.64 8.25 10.63
N PHE A 2 16.66 9.12 10.35
CA PHE A 2 15.37 8.72 9.80
C PHE A 2 15.48 8.69 8.26
N TYR A 3 14.79 7.74 7.62
CA TYR A 3 14.81 7.58 6.17
C TYR A 3 13.47 7.89 5.52
N SER A 4 12.39 7.93 6.30
CA SER A 4 11.05 8.20 5.80
C SER A 4 10.20 8.88 6.85
N ILE A 5 9.13 9.53 6.39
CA ILE A 5 7.99 9.95 7.19
C ILE A 5 6.78 9.13 6.76
N ASP A 6 5.92 8.76 7.69
CA ASP A 6 4.69 8.03 7.43
C ASP A 6 3.55 8.62 8.27
N LEU A 7 2.42 8.93 7.65
CA LEU A 7 1.22 9.37 8.31
C LEU A 7 0.32 8.16 8.56
N TYR A 8 -0.07 7.95 9.82
CA TYR A 8 -0.98 6.87 10.21
C TYR A 8 -1.98 7.34 11.26
N GLY A 9 -3.02 6.55 11.48
CA GLY A 9 -4.09 6.81 12.42
C GLY A 9 -5.45 6.70 11.72
N ASP A 10 -6.45 7.46 12.21
CA ASP A 10 -7.77 7.50 11.56
C ASP A 10 -7.68 8.28 10.25
N GLU A 11 -7.68 7.53 9.13
CA GLU A 11 -7.58 8.07 7.77
C GLU A 11 -8.67 9.11 7.45
N LEU A 12 -9.83 9.01 8.10
CA LEU A 12 -10.99 9.87 7.83
C LEU A 12 -11.11 11.04 8.80
N ALA A 13 -10.21 11.16 9.78
CA ALA A 13 -10.31 12.17 10.84
C ALA A 13 -10.15 13.60 10.35
N GLN A 14 -9.35 13.83 9.30
CA GLN A 14 -9.11 15.17 8.77
C GLN A 14 -8.59 15.14 7.33
N PRO A 15 -8.77 16.27 6.59
CA PRO A 15 -8.27 16.37 5.22
C PRO A 15 -6.76 16.18 5.11
N ILE A 16 -6.33 15.40 4.12
CA ILE A 16 -4.91 15.06 3.89
C ILE A 16 -4.07 16.31 3.61
N GLU A 17 -4.65 17.34 3.05
CA GLU A 17 -4.01 18.62 2.71
C GLU A 17 -3.42 19.34 3.93
N ASN A 18 -3.96 19.08 5.12
CA ASN A 18 -3.46 19.65 6.37
C ASN A 18 -2.00 19.25 6.65
N PHE A 19 -1.54 18.15 6.07
CA PHE A 19 -0.19 17.61 6.29
C PHE A 19 0.83 18.09 5.26
N LYS A 20 0.43 18.86 4.22
CA LYS A 20 1.34 19.36 3.18
C LYS A 20 2.58 20.07 3.72
N GLY A 21 2.42 20.85 4.77
CA GLY A 21 3.53 21.63 5.35
C GLY A 21 4.65 20.74 5.87
N ILE A 22 4.29 19.68 6.60
CA ILE A 22 5.28 18.76 7.18
C ILE A 22 5.90 17.87 6.08
N TYR A 23 5.12 17.41 5.09
CA TYR A 23 5.62 16.60 3.97
C TYR A 23 6.60 17.38 3.09
N ARG A 24 6.33 18.66 2.78
CA ARG A 24 7.28 19.54 2.07
C ARG A 24 8.61 19.71 2.82
N ARG A 25 8.55 19.77 4.15
CA ARG A 25 9.79 19.83 4.95
C ARG A 25 10.53 18.49 4.91
N ALA A 26 9.82 17.37 5.10
CA ALA A 26 10.40 16.03 5.00
C ALA A 26 11.07 15.78 3.65
N LYS A 27 10.44 16.21 2.56
CA LYS A 27 11.00 16.13 1.21
C LYS A 27 12.32 16.91 1.07
N LYS A 28 12.39 18.12 1.64
CA LYS A 28 13.61 18.94 1.63
C LYS A 28 14.77 18.29 2.41
N GLU A 29 14.44 17.50 3.43
CA GLU A 29 15.43 16.73 4.20
C GLU A 29 15.78 15.37 3.54
N GLY A 30 15.27 15.10 2.35
CA GLY A 30 15.55 13.87 1.59
C GLY A 30 14.85 12.63 2.15
N LEU A 31 13.77 12.78 2.95
CA LEU A 31 13.01 11.65 3.46
C LEU A 31 12.07 11.09 2.39
N ARG A 32 11.90 9.77 2.38
CA ARG A 32 10.82 9.13 1.63
C ARG A 32 9.48 9.46 2.26
N LEU A 33 8.50 9.72 1.41
CA LEU A 33 7.19 10.19 1.82
C LEU A 33 6.18 9.05 1.73
N LYS A 34 5.60 8.68 2.86
CA LYS A 34 4.64 7.58 2.99
C LYS A 34 3.40 8.03 3.74
N ALA A 35 2.27 7.41 3.47
CA ALA A 35 1.04 7.61 4.24
C ALA A 35 0.15 6.36 4.19
N HIS A 36 -0.61 6.12 5.26
CA HIS A 36 -1.72 5.19 5.29
C HIS A 36 -2.92 5.85 4.65
N VAL A 37 -3.38 5.32 3.52
CA VAL A 37 -4.55 5.83 2.80
C VAL A 37 -5.16 4.76 1.90
N GLY A 38 -6.48 4.79 1.75
CA GLY A 38 -7.22 3.83 0.92
C GLY A 38 -7.37 2.45 1.56
N GLU A 39 -7.28 2.37 2.87
CA GLU A 39 -7.79 1.24 3.62
C GLU A 39 -9.27 1.47 4.00
N TRP A 40 -9.58 2.65 4.52
CA TRP A 40 -10.93 3.07 4.94
C TRP A 40 -11.57 4.05 3.96
N GLY A 41 -10.77 4.83 3.25
CA GLY A 41 -11.18 5.82 2.27
C GLY A 41 -11.48 5.23 0.90
N THR A 42 -11.42 6.08 -0.12
CA THR A 42 -11.78 5.78 -1.50
C THR A 42 -10.56 5.80 -2.43
N ALA A 43 -10.73 5.34 -3.69
CA ALA A 43 -9.69 5.47 -4.72
C ALA A 43 -9.28 6.94 -4.94
N LYS A 44 -10.26 7.87 -4.87
CA LYS A 44 -9.99 9.30 -4.98
C LYS A 44 -9.08 9.79 -3.87
N ASP A 45 -9.27 9.30 -2.64
CA ASP A 45 -8.44 9.70 -1.50
C ASP A 45 -6.99 9.23 -1.69
N VAL A 46 -6.79 8.00 -2.21
CA VAL A 46 -5.47 7.50 -2.58
C VAL A 46 -4.79 8.43 -3.56
N ARG A 47 -5.47 8.79 -4.65
CA ARG A 47 -4.91 9.70 -5.66
C ARG A 47 -4.61 11.07 -5.06
N THR A 48 -5.55 11.65 -4.33
CA THR A 48 -5.39 12.97 -3.68
C THR A 48 -4.19 12.97 -2.74
N ALA A 49 -4.02 11.93 -1.92
CA ALA A 49 -2.89 11.85 -1.00
C ALA A 49 -1.55 11.80 -1.75
N VAL A 50 -1.46 10.99 -2.80
CA VAL A 50 -0.24 10.91 -3.62
C VAL A 50 0.09 12.27 -4.24
N GLU A 51 -0.89 12.96 -4.83
CA GLU A 51 -0.68 14.26 -5.48
C GLU A 51 -0.36 15.38 -4.48
N GLU A 52 -1.07 15.43 -3.34
CA GLU A 52 -0.98 16.51 -2.37
C GLU A 52 0.24 16.42 -1.44
N LEU A 53 0.64 15.21 -1.08
CA LEU A 53 1.78 14.94 -0.23
C LEU A 53 3.03 14.51 -1.00
N GLU A 54 2.93 14.34 -2.32
CA GLU A 54 3.99 13.87 -3.21
C GLU A 54 4.57 12.52 -2.73
N LEU A 55 3.68 11.57 -2.42
CA LEU A 55 4.06 10.30 -1.82
C LEU A 55 4.90 9.43 -2.77
N ASP A 56 5.91 8.79 -2.21
CA ASP A 56 6.67 7.72 -2.86
C ASP A 56 5.99 6.36 -2.69
N GLU A 57 5.33 6.16 -1.55
CA GLU A 57 4.70 4.91 -1.15
C GLU A 57 3.38 5.16 -0.41
N VAL A 58 2.45 4.25 -0.58
CA VAL A 58 1.16 4.23 0.13
C VAL A 58 1.07 2.94 0.93
N GLN A 59 0.73 3.05 2.21
CA GLN A 59 0.38 1.90 3.01
C GLN A 59 -1.06 1.50 2.67
N HIS A 60 -1.31 0.22 2.49
CA HIS A 60 -2.56 -0.37 1.99
C HIS A 60 -2.89 0.05 0.54
N GLY A 61 -3.58 1.16 0.34
CA GLY A 61 -3.96 1.67 -0.98
C GLY A 61 -4.97 0.80 -1.72
N ILE A 62 -5.60 -0.18 -1.07
CA ILE A 62 -6.45 -1.19 -1.70
C ILE A 62 -7.71 -0.63 -2.34
N ALA A 63 -8.22 0.51 -1.86
CA ALA A 63 -9.36 1.19 -2.44
C ALA A 63 -9.15 1.63 -3.88
N ALA A 64 -7.89 1.79 -4.32
CA ALA A 64 -7.54 2.13 -5.70
C ALA A 64 -8.12 1.15 -6.73
N VAL A 65 -8.38 -0.12 -6.34
CA VAL A 65 -8.95 -1.15 -7.20
C VAL A 65 -10.31 -0.79 -7.80
N SER A 66 -11.04 0.13 -7.18
CA SER A 66 -12.37 0.56 -7.60
C SER A 66 -12.38 1.57 -8.76
N ASP A 67 -11.21 2.12 -9.13
CA ASP A 67 -11.09 3.13 -10.20
C ASP A 67 -9.87 2.84 -11.10
N GLU A 68 -10.14 2.43 -12.34
CA GLU A 68 -9.11 2.12 -13.34
C GLU A 68 -8.20 3.32 -13.65
N SER A 69 -8.68 4.55 -13.51
CA SER A 69 -7.86 5.74 -13.72
C SER A 69 -6.85 5.93 -12.61
N VAL A 70 -7.21 5.58 -11.37
CA VAL A 70 -6.32 5.62 -10.21
C VAL A 70 -5.30 4.50 -10.28
N ILE A 71 -5.71 3.29 -10.69
CA ILE A 71 -4.78 2.17 -10.92
C ILE A 71 -3.69 2.58 -11.93
N ARG A 72 -4.11 3.12 -13.10
CA ARG A 72 -3.15 3.60 -14.11
C ARG A 72 -2.25 4.70 -13.58
N PHE A 73 -2.82 5.67 -12.85
CA PHE A 73 -2.05 6.74 -12.23
C PHE A 73 -0.93 6.21 -11.31
N LEU A 74 -1.25 5.24 -10.46
CA LEU A 74 -0.28 4.61 -9.56
C LEU A 74 0.83 3.86 -10.31
N ALA A 75 0.45 3.10 -11.35
CA ALA A 75 1.39 2.35 -12.19
C ALA A 75 2.33 3.29 -12.97
N ASP A 76 1.78 4.31 -13.64
CA ASP A 76 2.54 5.26 -14.46
C ASP A 76 3.52 6.09 -13.64
N ASN A 77 3.14 6.46 -12.41
CA ASN A 77 3.98 7.22 -11.49
C ASN A 77 4.86 6.34 -10.59
N LYS A 78 4.80 5.01 -10.75
CA LYS A 78 5.59 4.02 -9.98
C LYS A 78 5.40 4.16 -8.47
N ILE A 79 4.19 4.50 -8.05
CA ILE A 79 3.85 4.58 -6.63
C ILE A 79 3.74 3.16 -6.08
N ARG A 80 4.50 2.88 -5.02
CA ARG A 80 4.47 1.58 -4.36
C ARG A 80 3.30 1.49 -3.38
N LEU A 81 2.57 0.38 -3.42
CA LEU A 81 1.59 0.02 -2.40
C LEU A 81 2.15 -1.07 -1.49
N ASN A 82 2.20 -0.79 -0.19
CA ASN A 82 2.62 -1.75 0.84
C ASN A 82 1.35 -2.40 1.42
N ILE A 83 0.99 -3.57 0.91
CA ILE A 83 -0.31 -4.21 1.16
C ILE A 83 -0.16 -5.26 2.27
N THR A 84 -1.18 -5.32 3.14
CA THR A 84 -1.25 -6.20 4.32
C THR A 84 -2.51 -7.06 4.26
N PRO A 85 -2.50 -8.17 3.49
CA PRO A 85 -3.73 -8.89 3.13
C PRO A 85 -4.56 -9.39 4.32
N THR A 86 -3.92 -9.96 5.34
CA THR A 86 -4.64 -10.52 6.49
C THR A 86 -5.34 -9.43 7.30
N SER A 87 -4.70 -8.29 7.56
CA SER A 87 -5.37 -7.20 8.28
C SER A 87 -6.57 -6.68 7.50
N ASN A 88 -6.45 -6.53 6.18
CA ASN A 88 -7.57 -6.08 5.34
C ASN A 88 -8.77 -7.04 5.39
N ILE A 89 -8.55 -8.36 5.51
CA ILE A 89 -9.62 -9.34 5.73
C ILE A 89 -10.21 -9.20 7.13
N LEU A 90 -9.38 -9.21 8.16
CA LEU A 90 -9.83 -9.22 9.56
C LEU A 90 -10.53 -7.91 9.95
N LEU A 91 -10.15 -6.79 9.34
CA LEU A 91 -10.82 -5.50 9.48
C LEU A 91 -12.08 -5.37 8.60
N GLY A 92 -12.43 -6.41 7.84
CA GLY A 92 -13.63 -6.42 6.99
C GLY A 92 -13.54 -5.49 5.78
N ARG A 93 -12.33 -5.10 5.38
CA ARG A 93 -12.12 -4.27 4.18
C ARG A 93 -12.17 -5.10 2.91
N VAL A 94 -11.82 -6.36 2.99
CA VAL A 94 -11.87 -7.35 1.93
C VAL A 94 -12.62 -8.58 2.46
N ALA A 95 -13.54 -9.13 1.67
CA ALA A 95 -14.39 -10.22 2.12
C ALA A 95 -13.68 -11.58 2.14
N ASP A 96 -12.77 -11.80 1.19
CA ASP A 96 -12.12 -13.10 1.00
C ASP A 96 -10.72 -12.93 0.39
N MET A 97 -9.76 -13.78 0.80
CA MET A 97 -8.38 -13.73 0.36
C MET A 97 -8.24 -14.01 -1.15
N SER A 98 -9.07 -14.89 -1.71
CA SER A 98 -9.03 -15.20 -3.16
C SER A 98 -9.42 -14.01 -4.03
N MET A 99 -10.22 -13.10 -3.48
CA MET A 99 -10.70 -11.87 -4.14
C MET A 99 -9.92 -10.63 -3.73
N HIS A 100 -8.78 -10.81 -3.04
CA HIS A 100 -8.02 -9.67 -2.54
C HIS A 100 -7.54 -8.76 -3.67
N PRO A 101 -7.71 -7.42 -3.54
CA PRO A 101 -7.34 -6.43 -4.57
C PRO A 101 -5.90 -6.51 -5.07
N ILE A 102 -4.97 -7.03 -4.27
CA ILE A 102 -3.55 -7.13 -4.62
C ILE A 102 -3.33 -7.82 -5.97
N GLY A 103 -4.11 -8.87 -6.27
CA GLY A 103 -3.98 -9.61 -7.54
C GLY A 103 -4.28 -8.71 -8.75
N LYS A 104 -5.38 -7.95 -8.70
CA LYS A 104 -5.73 -7.01 -9.77
C LYS A 104 -4.73 -5.86 -9.87
N LEU A 105 -4.35 -5.25 -8.75
CA LEU A 105 -3.39 -4.15 -8.70
C LEU A 105 -2.05 -4.55 -9.30
N TYR A 106 -1.50 -5.71 -8.88
CA TYR A 106 -0.26 -6.25 -9.42
C TYR A 106 -0.33 -6.51 -10.94
N ARG A 107 -1.38 -7.21 -11.41
CA ARG A 107 -1.55 -7.52 -12.85
C ARG A 107 -1.79 -6.28 -13.71
N SER A 108 -2.22 -5.18 -13.10
CA SER A 108 -2.37 -3.87 -13.75
C SER A 108 -1.08 -3.04 -13.75
N GLY A 109 0.04 -3.59 -13.27
CA GLY A 109 1.36 -2.95 -13.31
C GLY A 109 1.68 -2.04 -12.13
N VAL A 110 0.84 -2.01 -11.09
CA VAL A 110 1.16 -1.27 -9.87
C VAL A 110 2.31 -1.97 -9.12
N ASP A 111 3.29 -1.22 -8.65
CA ASP A 111 4.35 -1.75 -7.79
C ASP A 111 3.76 -2.07 -6.41
N VAL A 112 3.64 -3.36 -6.09
CA VAL A 112 3.09 -3.82 -4.81
C VAL A 112 4.12 -4.61 -4.02
N THR A 113 4.02 -4.53 -2.70
CA THR A 113 4.73 -5.41 -1.77
C THR A 113 3.74 -6.08 -0.82
N ILE A 114 4.10 -7.23 -0.28
CA ILE A 114 3.32 -7.97 0.70
C ILE A 114 3.99 -7.78 2.06
N ASN A 115 3.22 -7.32 3.02
CA ASN A 115 3.68 -7.00 4.36
C ASN A 115 2.72 -7.59 5.39
N SER A 116 3.17 -7.79 6.61
CA SER A 116 2.30 -7.94 7.77
C SER A 116 1.97 -6.55 8.31
N ASP A 117 0.85 -6.43 8.95
CA ASP A 117 0.48 -5.29 9.77
C ASP A 117 0.94 -5.55 11.21
N ASP A 118 0.14 -5.24 12.22
CA ASP A 118 0.39 -5.56 13.61
C ASP A 118 0.42 -7.09 13.83
N VAL A 119 1.62 -7.66 13.86
CA VAL A 119 1.84 -9.12 13.97
C VAL A 119 1.12 -9.72 15.17
N LEU A 120 1.10 -9.01 16.31
CA LEU A 120 0.46 -9.48 17.53
C LEU A 120 -1.06 -9.39 17.48
N ILE A 121 -1.61 -8.43 16.75
CA ILE A 121 -3.05 -8.22 16.64
C ILE A 121 -3.66 -9.20 15.64
N PHE A 122 -3.00 -9.35 14.48
CA PHE A 122 -3.55 -10.15 13.37
C PHE A 122 -2.98 -11.57 13.31
N ASP A 123 -2.11 -11.97 14.22
CA ASP A 123 -1.41 -13.28 14.24
C ASP A 123 -0.91 -13.66 12.85
N SER A 124 -0.26 -12.73 12.18
CA SER A 124 0.27 -12.92 10.84
C SER A 124 1.66 -12.30 10.68
N ASP A 125 2.57 -13.06 10.11
CA ASP A 125 3.86 -12.60 9.65
C ASP A 125 3.92 -12.64 8.11
N VAL A 126 4.97 -12.08 7.53
CA VAL A 126 5.14 -12.00 6.08
C VAL A 126 5.07 -13.37 5.41
N SER A 127 5.62 -14.42 6.03
CA SER A 127 5.57 -15.79 5.48
C SER A 127 4.14 -16.32 5.41
N LYS A 128 3.33 -16.07 6.45
CA LYS A 128 1.91 -16.44 6.47
C LYS A 128 1.11 -15.66 5.41
N GLU A 129 1.43 -14.38 5.18
CA GLU A 129 0.78 -13.58 4.13
C GLU A 129 1.01 -14.20 2.74
N TYR A 130 2.26 -14.55 2.42
CA TYR A 130 2.60 -15.21 1.15
C TYR A 130 1.88 -16.56 1.00
N LEU A 131 1.88 -17.38 2.06
CA LEU A 131 1.24 -18.69 2.05
C LEU A 131 -0.28 -18.56 1.81
N ARG A 132 -0.96 -17.69 2.53
CA ARG A 132 -2.40 -17.45 2.40
C ARG A 132 -2.80 -16.97 1.00
N LEU A 133 -2.04 -16.06 0.42
CA LEU A 133 -2.26 -15.59 -0.96
C LEU A 133 -2.05 -16.69 -1.99
N TYR A 134 -1.09 -17.59 -1.76
CA TYR A 134 -0.87 -18.75 -2.61
C TYR A 134 -2.00 -19.79 -2.49
N GLU A 135 -2.32 -20.21 -1.27
CA GLU A 135 -3.35 -21.22 -0.99
C GLU A 135 -4.74 -20.78 -1.45
N SER A 136 -5.04 -19.48 -1.33
CA SER A 136 -6.30 -18.92 -1.84
C SER A 136 -6.36 -18.76 -3.35
N GLN A 137 -5.24 -19.02 -4.07
CA GLN A 137 -5.12 -18.80 -5.51
C GLN A 137 -5.29 -17.33 -5.96
N CYS A 138 -5.17 -16.38 -5.05
CA CYS A 138 -5.17 -14.95 -5.38
C CYS A 138 -3.98 -14.59 -6.28
N LEU A 139 -2.82 -15.13 -5.94
CA LEU A 139 -1.56 -14.97 -6.69
C LEU A 139 -0.90 -16.32 -6.96
N THR A 140 -0.27 -16.45 -8.12
CA THR A 140 0.55 -17.61 -8.46
C THR A 140 1.90 -17.56 -7.77
N ALA A 141 2.61 -18.70 -7.70
CA ALA A 141 3.97 -18.75 -7.14
C ALA A 141 4.95 -17.81 -7.88
N GLU A 142 4.80 -17.66 -9.20
CA GLU A 142 5.62 -16.76 -10.01
C GLU A 142 5.35 -15.29 -9.67
N GLU A 143 4.07 -14.91 -9.55
CA GLU A 143 3.66 -13.55 -9.17
C GLU A 143 4.19 -13.20 -7.76
N LEU A 144 4.06 -14.13 -6.81
CA LEU A 144 4.57 -13.98 -5.44
C LEU A 144 6.10 -13.80 -5.42
N GLU A 145 6.84 -14.59 -6.20
CA GLU A 145 8.30 -14.44 -6.30
C GLU A 145 8.69 -13.08 -6.90
N ASN A 146 7.96 -12.60 -7.89
CA ASN A 146 8.21 -11.28 -8.48
C ASN A 146 7.93 -10.15 -7.48
N ILE A 147 6.84 -10.25 -6.71
CA ILE A 147 6.51 -9.28 -5.65
C ILE A 147 7.58 -9.33 -4.55
N ARG A 148 8.04 -10.53 -4.16
CA ARG A 148 9.13 -10.68 -3.18
C ARG A 148 10.41 -9.97 -3.63
N LYS A 149 10.79 -10.15 -4.89
CA LYS A 149 11.96 -9.47 -5.47
C LYS A 149 11.80 -7.95 -5.46
N ASN A 150 10.59 -7.44 -5.68
CA ASN A 150 10.32 -6.00 -5.58
C ASN A 150 10.53 -5.47 -4.16
N GLY A 151 10.02 -6.19 -3.15
CA GLY A 151 10.19 -5.81 -1.75
C GLY A 151 11.65 -5.84 -1.25
N LEU A 152 12.51 -6.62 -1.91
CA LEU A 152 13.94 -6.72 -1.58
C LEU A 152 14.83 -5.73 -2.33
N LYS A 153 14.29 -4.96 -3.27
CA LYS A 153 15.09 -3.93 -3.96
C LYS A 153 15.56 -2.89 -2.94
N PRO A 154 16.86 -2.52 -2.96
CA PRO A 154 17.34 -1.49 -2.06
C PRO A 154 16.56 -0.20 -2.30
N ILE A 155 16.18 0.44 -1.21
CA ILE A 155 15.66 1.81 -1.25
C ILE A 155 16.85 2.69 -1.59
N ILE A 156 16.93 3.14 -2.83
CA ILE A 156 17.94 4.13 -3.24
C ILE A 156 17.48 5.48 -2.67
N VAL A 157 18.16 5.92 -1.64
CA VAL A 157 17.99 7.24 -1.04
C VAL A 157 18.88 8.24 -1.75
#